data_f0248e1f5dbc12b26c0e0aa344bb2e52
#
_entry.id   f0248e1f5dbc12b26c0e0aa344bb2e52
#
_cell.length_a   1.000
_cell.length_b   1.000
_cell.length_c   1.000
_cell.angle_alpha   90.00
_cell.angle_beta   90.00
_cell.angle_gamma   90.00
#
_symmetry.space_group_name_H-M   'P 1'
#
loop_
_entity.id
_entity.type
_entity.pdbx_description
1 polymer ?
#
loop_
_entity_poly.entity_id
_entity_poly.type
_entity_poly.pdbx_seq_one_letter_code
_entity_poly.pdbx_strand_id
1 'polypeptide(L)'
;LRNNKKLTKKIKRKEIKIKSVKSSILDNHIGYIQILSFMSGTTPNEFLEALENTKNTDSLILDLRGNTGGLLDNAVFIADMFINNGTIVDIIYRNGYKKSIKAQDEHLGMQKPVVVLVNGASASASEILSGALKDTHKATLVGRKTFGKGLVQKVVPLPNQTGVNVTIARYLTPNGTDINKLGIKPDIEVGNEFDFFVGNQKDEQLEKAKEVLNNDKRIGNSKK
;
A
#
# COMPACT_ATOMS: atom_id res chain seq x y z
N LEU A 1 -32.91 3.60 7.47
CA LEU A 1 -34.02 2.73 7.87
C LEU A 1 -33.46 1.51 8.61
N ARG A 2 -34.06 1.14 9.75
CA ARG A 2 -33.76 -0.12 10.45
C ARG A 2 -35.08 -0.84 10.68
N ASN A 3 -35.18 -2.08 10.20
CA ASN A 3 -36.42 -2.89 10.23
C ASN A 3 -37.62 -2.12 9.66
N ASN A 4 -37.47 -1.49 8.49
CA ASN A 4 -38.44 -0.64 7.81
C ASN A 4 -38.96 0.57 8.59
N LYS A 5 -38.34 0.91 9.72
CA LYS A 5 -38.70 2.11 10.51
C LYS A 5 -37.67 3.22 10.23
N LYS A 6 -38.20 4.44 9.97
CA LYS A 6 -37.37 5.65 9.86
C LYS A 6 -36.86 6.00 11.25
N LEU A 7 -35.53 6.06 11.41
CA LEU A 7 -34.88 6.50 12.64
C LEU A 7 -34.28 7.88 12.40
N THR A 8 -34.57 8.82 13.26
CA THR A 8 -33.93 10.14 13.30
C THR A 8 -32.99 10.17 14.50
N LYS A 9 -31.72 10.52 14.28
CA LYS A 9 -30.71 10.63 15.32
C LYS A 9 -30.09 12.02 15.28
N LYS A 10 -29.96 12.67 16.42
CA LYS A 10 -29.16 13.89 16.57
C LYS A 10 -27.73 13.50 16.81
N ILE A 11 -26.80 13.92 15.91
CA ILE A 11 -25.39 13.59 15.97
C ILE A 11 -24.62 14.88 16.26
N LYS A 12 -23.74 14.83 17.25
CA LYS A 12 -22.79 15.91 17.54
C LYS A 12 -21.50 15.65 16.77
N ARG A 13 -21.06 16.63 15.98
CA ARG A 13 -19.74 16.57 15.32
C ARG A 13 -18.65 16.59 16.36
N LYS A 14 -17.67 15.70 16.22
CA LYS A 14 -16.43 15.70 16.98
C LYS A 14 -15.30 15.14 16.10
N GLU A 15 -14.08 15.52 16.40
CA GLU A 15 -12.92 14.91 15.77
C GLU A 15 -12.85 13.43 16.14
N ILE A 16 -12.66 12.58 15.13
CA ILE A 16 -12.49 11.14 15.29
C ILE A 16 -11.12 10.77 14.73
N LYS A 17 -10.24 10.31 15.61
CA LYS A 17 -8.94 9.74 15.18
C LYS A 17 -9.17 8.32 14.70
N ILE A 18 -9.03 8.11 13.40
CA ILE A 18 -9.10 6.78 12.78
C ILE A 18 -7.66 6.32 12.53
N LYS A 19 -7.27 5.18 13.10
CA LYS A 19 -5.97 4.57 12.80
C LYS A 19 -5.91 4.23 11.32
N SER A 20 -4.84 4.66 10.66
CA SER A 20 -4.55 4.38 9.25
C SER A 20 -3.80 3.06 9.05
N VAL A 21 -3.17 2.54 10.11
CA VAL A 21 -2.42 1.29 10.11
C VAL A 21 -2.91 0.38 11.23
N LYS A 22 -3.03 -0.91 10.94
CA LYS A 22 -3.32 -1.98 11.89
C LYS A 22 -2.27 -3.06 11.77
N SER A 23 -1.91 -3.71 12.88
CA SER A 23 -0.98 -4.83 12.89
C SER A 23 -1.49 -5.98 13.75
N SER A 24 -1.09 -7.19 13.39
CA SER A 24 -1.28 -8.41 14.16
C SER A 24 -0.20 -9.42 13.80
N ILE A 25 -0.09 -10.46 14.60
CA ILE A 25 0.74 -11.64 14.28
C ILE A 25 -0.22 -12.76 13.91
N LEU A 26 -0.02 -13.34 12.73
CA LEU A 26 -0.75 -14.50 12.26
C LEU A 26 -0.02 -15.79 12.68
N ASP A 27 -0.68 -16.93 12.44
CA ASP A 27 -0.06 -18.25 12.63
C ASP A 27 1.26 -18.34 11.86
N ASN A 28 2.16 -19.23 12.34
CA ASN A 28 3.49 -19.47 11.76
C ASN A 28 4.45 -18.25 11.84
N HIS A 29 4.30 -17.38 12.82
CA HIS A 29 5.16 -16.21 13.02
C HIS A 29 5.22 -15.26 11.82
N ILE A 30 4.07 -15.05 11.15
CA ILE A 30 3.92 -14.08 10.07
C ILE A 30 3.39 -12.78 10.67
N GLY A 31 4.13 -11.69 10.49
CA GLY A 31 3.63 -10.34 10.77
C GLY A 31 2.60 -9.95 9.72
N TYR A 32 1.51 -9.32 10.15
CA TYR A 32 0.49 -8.77 9.25
C TYR A 32 0.30 -7.30 9.57
N ILE A 33 0.50 -6.45 8.56
CA ILE A 33 0.31 -5.01 8.64
C ILE A 33 -0.66 -4.59 7.54
N GLN A 34 -1.79 -4.02 7.93
CA GLN A 34 -2.77 -3.45 7.01
C GLN A 34 -2.66 -1.93 7.01
N ILE A 35 -2.41 -1.33 5.85
CA ILE A 35 -2.47 0.12 5.66
C ILE A 35 -3.82 0.46 5.03
N LEU A 36 -4.70 1.08 5.80
CA LEU A 36 -6.06 1.44 5.38
C LEU A 36 -6.08 2.70 4.51
N SER A 37 -5.14 3.62 4.74
CA SER A 37 -5.06 4.90 4.03
C SER A 37 -3.69 5.54 4.22
N PHE A 38 -3.23 6.30 3.22
CA PHE A 38 -2.06 7.17 3.31
C PHE A 38 -2.41 8.64 3.57
N MET A 39 -3.67 8.96 3.86
CA MET A 39 -4.12 10.36 4.01
C MET A 39 -3.69 11.02 5.32
N SER A 40 -3.46 10.26 6.39
CA SER A 40 -3.12 10.82 7.70
C SER A 40 -1.64 11.17 7.80
N GLY A 41 -1.31 12.34 8.34
CA GLY A 41 0.07 12.68 8.72
C GLY A 41 0.66 11.78 9.80
N THR A 42 -0.18 10.99 10.51
CA THR A 42 0.27 10.00 11.51
C THR A 42 0.61 8.63 10.91
N THR A 43 0.30 8.38 9.64
CA THR A 43 0.53 7.09 8.97
C THR A 43 1.98 6.59 9.09
N PRO A 44 3.03 7.42 8.93
CA PRO A 44 4.42 6.98 9.12
C PRO A 44 4.68 6.44 10.54
N ASN A 45 4.26 7.16 11.56
CA ASN A 45 4.47 6.76 12.95
C ASN A 45 3.66 5.51 13.31
N GLU A 46 2.42 5.41 12.82
CA GLU A 46 1.58 4.21 13.01
C GLU A 46 2.19 2.98 12.30
N PHE A 47 2.87 3.20 11.17
CA PHE A 47 3.57 2.12 10.47
C PHE A 47 4.81 1.66 11.23
N LEU A 48 5.60 2.60 11.78
CA LEU A 48 6.74 2.25 12.64
C LEU A 48 6.30 1.48 13.90
N GLU A 49 5.19 1.89 14.55
CA GLU A 49 4.59 1.14 15.65
C GLU A 49 4.19 -0.28 15.21
N ALA A 50 3.60 -0.42 14.03
CA ALA A 50 3.22 -1.71 13.47
C ALA A 50 4.43 -2.62 13.17
N LEU A 51 5.53 -2.05 12.67
CA LEU A 51 6.80 -2.78 12.46
C LEU A 51 7.38 -3.27 13.80
N GLU A 52 7.37 -2.42 14.83
CA GLU A 52 7.84 -2.80 16.16
C GLU A 52 6.99 -3.94 16.75
N ASN A 53 5.65 -3.88 16.59
CA ASN A 53 4.73 -4.93 17.05
C ASN A 53 4.96 -6.27 16.31
N THR A 54 5.51 -6.24 15.10
CA THR A 54 5.78 -7.43 14.28
C THR A 54 7.27 -7.76 14.15
N LYS A 55 8.15 -7.13 14.94
CA LYS A 55 9.61 -7.28 14.80
C LYS A 55 10.11 -8.71 14.98
N ASN A 56 9.48 -9.49 15.88
CA ASN A 56 9.88 -10.86 16.20
C ASN A 56 9.28 -11.92 15.25
N THR A 57 8.67 -11.49 14.13
CA THR A 57 8.15 -12.42 13.11
C THR A 57 9.21 -12.72 12.06
N ASP A 58 9.08 -13.87 11.39
CA ASP A 58 10.06 -14.31 10.39
C ASP A 58 9.80 -13.73 8.99
N SER A 59 8.58 -13.26 8.75
CA SER A 59 8.13 -12.73 7.46
C SER A 59 6.99 -11.74 7.66
N LEU A 60 6.64 -11.00 6.61
CA LEU A 60 5.64 -9.94 6.68
C LEU A 60 4.63 -10.03 5.53
N ILE A 61 3.36 -9.85 5.84
CA ILE A 61 2.30 -9.54 4.87
C ILE A 61 1.92 -8.08 5.05
N LEU A 62 2.04 -7.31 3.96
CA LEU A 62 1.61 -5.92 3.89
C LEU A 62 0.31 -5.84 3.08
N ASP A 63 -0.81 -5.53 3.72
CA ASP A 63 -2.12 -5.50 3.07
C ASP A 63 -2.50 -4.08 2.65
N LEU A 64 -2.57 -3.87 1.33
CA LEU A 64 -2.99 -2.62 0.69
C LEU A 64 -4.37 -2.75 0.01
N ARG A 65 -5.07 -3.85 0.19
CA ARG A 65 -6.41 -4.05 -0.39
C ARG A 65 -7.38 -3.02 0.18
N GLY A 66 -8.21 -2.45 -0.69
CA GLY A 66 -9.16 -1.41 -0.29
C GLY A 66 -8.53 -0.03 -0.03
N ASN A 67 -7.22 0.11 -0.10
CA ASN A 67 -6.53 1.37 0.15
C ASN A 67 -6.45 2.24 -1.11
N THR A 68 -7.25 3.28 -1.17
CA THR A 68 -7.34 4.20 -2.32
C THR A 68 -6.19 5.21 -2.42
N GLY A 69 -5.18 5.10 -1.53
CA GLY A 69 -3.98 5.94 -1.53
C GLY A 69 -4.01 7.06 -0.48
N GLY A 70 -3.42 8.18 -0.84
CA GLY A 70 -3.27 9.36 0.02
C GLY A 70 -2.00 10.15 -0.30
N LEU A 71 -1.28 10.59 0.73
CA LEU A 71 -0.09 11.42 0.61
C LEU A 71 1.07 10.62 0.02
N LEU A 72 1.71 11.18 -1.01
CA LEU A 72 2.91 10.60 -1.65
C LEU A 72 4.02 10.36 -0.64
N ASP A 73 4.29 11.36 0.20
CA ASP A 73 5.40 11.32 1.16
C ASP A 73 5.26 10.16 2.15
N ASN A 74 4.03 9.79 2.52
CA ASN A 74 3.77 8.64 3.39
C ASN A 74 4.12 7.31 2.69
N ALA A 75 3.78 7.17 1.39
CA ALA A 75 4.12 5.97 0.63
C ALA A 75 5.63 5.88 0.38
N VAL A 76 6.28 7.00 0.10
CA VAL A 76 7.74 7.08 -0.06
C VAL A 76 8.44 6.70 1.24
N PHE A 77 8.03 7.28 2.37
CA PHE A 77 8.59 6.96 3.68
C PHE A 77 8.50 5.45 3.99
N ILE A 78 7.33 4.84 3.72
CA ILE A 78 7.16 3.41 3.96
C ILE A 78 7.98 2.58 2.98
N ALA A 79 8.05 2.95 1.70
CA ALA A 79 8.88 2.25 0.72
C ALA A 79 10.37 2.27 1.10
N ASP A 80 10.84 3.39 1.64
CA ASP A 80 12.21 3.59 2.08
C ASP A 80 12.65 2.62 3.19
N MET A 81 11.70 2.18 4.05
CA MET A 81 11.96 1.15 5.08
C MET A 81 12.33 -0.22 4.49
N PHE A 82 12.00 -0.49 3.24
CA PHE A 82 12.25 -1.77 2.57
C PHE A 82 13.38 -1.69 1.54
N ILE A 83 13.57 -0.53 0.92
CA ILE A 83 14.47 -0.33 -0.23
C ILE A 83 15.73 0.36 0.26
N ASN A 84 16.88 -0.32 0.17
CA ASN A 84 18.15 0.22 0.66
C ASN A 84 18.71 1.31 -0.24
N ASN A 85 18.52 1.18 -1.55
CA ASN A 85 19.01 2.13 -2.54
C ASN A 85 18.18 2.06 -3.84
N GLY A 86 18.31 3.06 -4.68
CA GLY A 86 17.64 3.12 -5.98
C GLY A 86 16.41 4.02 -5.96
N THR A 87 15.69 4.01 -7.07
CA THR A 87 14.49 4.83 -7.25
C THR A 87 13.28 4.18 -6.59
N ILE A 88 12.49 4.96 -5.85
CA ILE A 88 11.18 4.56 -5.34
C ILE A 88 10.08 4.89 -6.37
N VAL A 89 10.13 6.11 -6.94
CA VAL A 89 9.14 6.56 -7.92
C VAL A 89 9.73 7.68 -8.78
N ASP A 90 9.40 7.68 -10.05
CA ASP A 90 9.67 8.76 -10.97
C ASP A 90 8.42 9.61 -11.21
N ILE A 91 8.58 10.93 -11.22
CA ILE A 91 7.52 11.90 -11.49
C ILE A 91 7.87 12.61 -12.80
N ILE A 92 7.02 12.43 -13.82
CA ILE A 92 7.22 13.09 -15.13
C ILE A 92 6.22 14.22 -15.26
N TYR A 93 6.73 15.45 -15.28
CA TYR A 93 5.95 16.67 -15.46
C TYR A 93 5.55 16.90 -16.92
N ARG A 94 4.54 17.76 -17.15
CA ARG A 94 4.05 18.07 -18.52
C ARG A 94 5.10 18.62 -19.46
N ASN A 95 6.11 19.33 -18.95
CA ASN A 95 7.23 19.87 -19.73
C ASN A 95 8.34 18.84 -20.01
N GLY A 96 8.13 17.57 -19.67
CA GLY A 96 9.13 16.50 -19.81
C GLY A 96 10.16 16.42 -18.68
N TYR A 97 10.14 17.35 -17.73
CA TYR A 97 11.06 17.27 -16.57
C TYR A 97 10.75 16.03 -15.73
N LYS A 98 11.80 15.27 -15.43
CA LYS A 98 11.75 14.07 -14.60
C LYS A 98 12.33 14.37 -13.22
N LYS A 99 11.58 14.10 -12.15
CA LYS A 99 12.04 14.09 -10.78
C LYS A 99 12.00 12.65 -10.24
N SER A 100 13.16 12.10 -9.92
CA SER A 100 13.25 10.79 -9.24
C SER A 100 13.27 10.99 -7.73
N ILE A 101 12.43 10.25 -7.01
CA ILE A 101 12.52 10.11 -5.56
C ILE A 101 13.22 8.79 -5.30
N LYS A 102 14.34 8.86 -4.58
CA LYS A 102 15.20 7.71 -4.29
C LYS A 102 15.12 7.32 -2.83
N ALA A 103 15.40 6.07 -2.55
CA ALA A 103 15.62 5.57 -1.20
C ALA A 103 16.85 6.23 -0.58
N GLN A 104 16.81 6.43 0.73
CA GLN A 104 17.91 6.99 1.52
C GLN A 104 18.66 5.85 2.21
N ASP A 105 19.99 5.83 2.08
CA ASP A 105 20.85 4.74 2.60
C ASP A 105 20.84 4.60 4.13
N GLU A 106 20.15 5.48 4.84
CA GLU A 106 20.11 5.52 6.31
C GLU A 106 19.23 4.43 6.93
N HIS A 107 18.36 3.81 6.15
CA HIS A 107 17.48 2.76 6.63
C HIS A 107 18.04 1.39 6.25
N LEU A 108 18.34 0.58 7.27
CA LEU A 108 18.63 -0.84 7.08
C LEU A 108 17.38 -1.50 6.52
N GLY A 109 17.30 -1.62 5.19
CA GLY A 109 16.15 -2.21 4.51
C GLY A 109 15.73 -3.52 5.17
N MET A 110 14.44 -3.71 5.30
CA MET A 110 13.89 -4.91 5.92
C MET A 110 14.41 -6.17 5.24
N GLN A 111 15.01 -7.07 6.01
CA GLN A 111 15.62 -8.31 5.50
C GLN A 111 14.65 -9.49 5.46
N LYS A 112 13.43 -9.33 6.02
CA LYS A 112 12.43 -10.41 6.05
C LYS A 112 11.78 -10.58 4.67
N PRO A 113 11.38 -11.81 4.29
CA PRO A 113 10.49 -12.01 3.16
C PRO A 113 9.19 -11.23 3.33
N VAL A 114 8.77 -10.55 2.27
CA VAL A 114 7.57 -9.70 2.27
C VAL A 114 6.64 -10.12 1.14
N VAL A 115 5.35 -10.26 1.45
CA VAL A 115 4.28 -10.33 0.47
C VAL A 115 3.40 -9.10 0.60
N VAL A 116 3.04 -8.49 -0.53
CA VAL A 116 2.07 -7.37 -0.58
C VAL A 116 0.75 -7.86 -1.17
N LEU A 117 -0.34 -7.69 -0.43
CA LEU A 117 -1.69 -7.95 -0.91
C LEU A 117 -2.24 -6.71 -1.60
N VAL A 118 -2.74 -6.88 -2.81
CA VAL A 118 -3.34 -5.80 -3.63
C VAL A 118 -4.63 -6.24 -4.29
N ASN A 119 -5.53 -5.28 -4.57
CA ASN A 119 -6.74 -5.51 -5.37
C ASN A 119 -7.10 -4.26 -6.20
N GLY A 120 -8.19 -4.32 -6.96
CA GLY A 120 -8.65 -3.24 -7.82
C GLY A 120 -8.99 -1.92 -7.10
N ALA A 121 -9.10 -1.93 -5.78
CA ALA A 121 -9.27 -0.73 -4.98
C ALA A 121 -7.93 -0.15 -4.46
N SER A 122 -6.82 -0.87 -4.62
CA SER A 122 -5.48 -0.36 -4.32
C SER A 122 -5.10 0.70 -5.36
N ALA A 123 -4.96 1.97 -4.96
CA ALA A 123 -4.80 3.07 -5.90
C ALA A 123 -3.76 4.12 -5.47
N SER A 124 -3.19 4.87 -6.42
CA SER A 124 -2.34 6.05 -6.17
C SER A 124 -1.12 5.72 -5.29
N ALA A 125 -1.03 6.25 -4.05
CA ALA A 125 0.07 5.98 -3.12
C ALA A 125 0.27 4.46 -2.85
N SER A 126 -0.82 3.67 -2.84
CA SER A 126 -0.72 2.20 -2.74
C SER A 126 -0.03 1.59 -3.96
N GLU A 127 -0.25 2.13 -5.15
CA GLU A 127 0.39 1.67 -6.38
C GLU A 127 1.86 2.09 -6.44
N ILE A 128 2.19 3.27 -5.91
CA ILE A 128 3.58 3.71 -5.78
C ILE A 128 4.34 2.76 -4.86
N LEU A 129 3.81 2.47 -3.67
CA LEU A 129 4.45 1.55 -2.73
C LEU A 129 4.57 0.13 -3.31
N SER A 130 3.46 -0.44 -3.80
CA SER A 130 3.48 -1.81 -4.34
C SER A 130 4.36 -1.92 -5.59
N GLY A 131 4.33 -0.94 -6.50
CA GLY A 131 5.18 -0.90 -7.68
C GLY A 131 6.66 -0.78 -7.34
N ALA A 132 7.01 0.07 -6.35
CA ALA A 132 8.37 0.21 -5.86
C ALA A 132 8.91 -1.10 -5.27
N LEU A 133 8.14 -1.75 -4.39
CA LEU A 133 8.56 -3.02 -3.76
C LEU A 133 8.67 -4.16 -4.77
N LYS A 134 7.77 -4.22 -5.75
CA LYS A 134 7.84 -5.19 -6.84
C LYS A 134 9.08 -5.01 -7.69
N ASP A 135 9.29 -3.82 -8.24
CA ASP A 135 10.35 -3.52 -9.20
C ASP A 135 11.76 -3.63 -8.58
N THR A 136 11.86 -3.40 -7.27
CA THR A 136 13.12 -3.57 -6.52
C THR A 136 13.28 -4.97 -5.93
N HIS A 137 12.38 -5.90 -6.24
CA HIS A 137 12.40 -7.29 -5.74
C HIS A 137 12.39 -7.39 -4.20
N LYS A 138 11.77 -6.42 -3.52
CA LYS A 138 11.65 -6.41 -2.06
C LYS A 138 10.40 -7.12 -1.58
N ALA A 139 9.41 -7.34 -2.45
CA ALA A 139 8.21 -8.09 -2.12
C ALA A 139 7.63 -8.82 -3.33
N THR A 140 6.91 -9.91 -3.06
CA THR A 140 6.03 -10.57 -4.03
C THR A 140 4.62 -10.02 -3.90
N LEU A 141 4.03 -9.55 -5.00
CA LEU A 141 2.66 -9.06 -5.01
C LEU A 141 1.67 -10.20 -5.26
N VAL A 142 0.66 -10.30 -4.41
CA VAL A 142 -0.40 -11.32 -4.49
C VAL A 142 -1.77 -10.66 -4.51
N GLY A 143 -2.69 -11.13 -5.34
CA GLY A 143 -4.07 -10.67 -5.40
C GLY A 143 -4.57 -10.32 -6.79
N ARG A 144 -5.12 -9.12 -6.98
CA ARG A 144 -5.67 -8.65 -8.26
C ARG A 144 -4.97 -7.38 -8.70
N LYS A 145 -5.08 -7.09 -10.01
CA LYS A 145 -4.52 -5.87 -10.61
C LYS A 145 -5.05 -4.62 -9.92
N THR A 146 -4.17 -3.66 -9.63
CA THR A 146 -4.53 -2.41 -8.97
C THR A 146 -5.30 -1.45 -9.88
N PHE A 147 -5.78 -0.35 -9.33
CA PHE A 147 -6.72 0.57 -9.98
C PHE A 147 -6.17 1.27 -11.24
N GLY A 148 -4.92 1.74 -11.21
CA GLY A 148 -4.33 2.50 -12.32
C GLY A 148 -4.48 4.03 -12.17
N LYS A 149 -4.33 4.58 -10.97
CA LYS A 149 -4.32 6.03 -10.74
C LYS A 149 -2.89 6.58 -10.67
N GLY A 150 -2.27 6.76 -11.84
CA GLY A 150 -0.87 7.19 -11.97
C GLY A 150 -0.68 8.70 -12.17
N LEU A 151 -1.65 9.55 -11.83
CA LEU A 151 -1.58 11.01 -12.07
C LEU A 151 -1.34 11.79 -10.79
N VAL A 152 -0.45 12.80 -10.89
CA VAL A 152 -0.22 13.81 -9.84
C VAL A 152 -1.18 14.96 -10.06
N GLN A 153 -1.98 15.27 -9.05
CA GLN A 153 -2.90 16.39 -9.06
C GLN A 153 -2.48 17.44 -8.03
N LYS A 154 -2.53 18.70 -8.43
CA LYS A 154 -2.34 19.86 -7.56
C LYS A 154 -3.67 20.57 -7.37
N VAL A 155 -4.02 20.81 -6.12
CA VAL A 155 -5.15 21.68 -5.78
C VAL A 155 -4.71 23.13 -5.98
N VAL A 156 -5.38 23.85 -6.88
CA VAL A 156 -5.18 25.27 -7.10
C VAL A 156 -6.36 26.00 -6.44
N PRO A 157 -6.13 26.78 -5.36
CA PRO A 157 -7.20 27.52 -4.72
C PRO A 157 -7.68 28.64 -5.66
N LEU A 158 -8.97 28.87 -5.66
CA LEU A 158 -9.65 29.94 -6.38
C LEU A 158 -10.39 30.85 -5.39
N PRO A 159 -10.88 32.04 -5.82
CA PRO A 159 -11.71 32.90 -5.00
C PRO A 159 -12.93 32.17 -4.39
N ASN A 160 -13.50 32.73 -3.32
CA ASN A 160 -14.68 32.22 -2.65
C ASN A 160 -14.54 30.81 -2.04
N GLN A 161 -13.34 30.46 -1.54
CA GLN A 161 -13.05 29.16 -0.91
C GLN A 161 -13.30 27.96 -1.84
N THR A 162 -13.23 28.19 -3.16
CA THR A 162 -13.29 27.13 -4.17
C THR A 162 -11.89 26.71 -4.61
N GLY A 163 -11.77 25.67 -5.40
CA GLY A 163 -10.51 25.22 -5.95
C GLY A 163 -10.70 24.27 -7.12
N VAL A 164 -9.65 24.08 -7.90
CA VAL A 164 -9.60 23.14 -9.02
C VAL A 164 -8.44 22.19 -8.86
N ASN A 165 -8.67 20.89 -9.14
CA ASN A 165 -7.63 19.88 -9.22
C ASN A 165 -7.05 19.87 -10.64
N VAL A 166 -5.78 20.23 -10.77
CA VAL A 166 -5.08 20.25 -12.06
C VAL A 166 -4.08 19.09 -12.11
N THR A 167 -4.15 18.26 -13.13
CA THR A 167 -3.13 17.23 -13.38
C THR A 167 -1.85 17.90 -13.86
N ILE A 168 -0.76 17.71 -13.13
CA ILE A 168 0.54 18.37 -13.38
C ILE A 168 1.65 17.39 -13.77
N ALA A 169 1.51 16.11 -13.44
CA ALA A 169 2.52 15.09 -13.72
C ALA A 169 1.89 13.67 -13.69
N ARG A 170 2.70 12.68 -14.04
CA ARG A 170 2.39 11.25 -13.91
C ARG A 170 3.47 10.51 -13.14
N TYR A 171 3.10 9.38 -12.55
CA TYR A 171 4.02 8.49 -11.85
C TYR A 171 4.48 7.35 -12.74
N LEU A 172 5.77 7.04 -12.68
CA LEU A 172 6.34 5.80 -13.19
C LEU A 172 6.91 4.99 -12.02
N THR A 173 6.84 3.68 -12.12
CA THR A 173 7.55 2.78 -11.21
C THR A 173 9.06 2.85 -11.43
N PRO A 174 9.91 2.29 -10.55
CA PRO A 174 11.36 2.25 -10.75
C PRO A 174 11.80 1.72 -12.12
N ASN A 175 11.11 0.72 -12.65
CA ASN A 175 11.37 0.17 -13.99
C ASN A 175 10.74 0.98 -15.14
N GLY A 176 10.17 2.15 -14.85
CA GLY A 176 9.61 3.06 -15.86
C GLY A 176 8.20 2.70 -16.32
N THR A 177 7.50 1.80 -15.64
CA THR A 177 6.11 1.45 -15.99
C THR A 177 5.17 2.60 -15.61
N ASP A 178 4.37 3.05 -16.57
CA ASP A 178 3.33 4.06 -16.35
C ASP A 178 2.14 3.42 -15.62
N ILE A 179 1.89 3.87 -14.40
CA ILE A 179 0.80 3.36 -13.56
C ILE A 179 -0.56 3.76 -14.12
N ASN A 180 -0.63 4.91 -14.84
CA ASN A 180 -1.91 5.51 -15.21
C ASN A 180 -2.70 4.64 -16.18
N LYS A 181 -3.93 4.28 -15.80
CA LYS A 181 -4.87 3.39 -16.50
C LYS A 181 -4.41 1.93 -16.61
N LEU A 182 -3.13 1.64 -16.38
CA LEU A 182 -2.59 0.29 -16.47
C LEU A 182 -2.67 -0.45 -15.12
N GLY A 183 -2.43 0.25 -14.02
CA GLY A 183 -2.30 -0.37 -12.69
C GLY A 183 -1.05 -1.24 -12.57
N ILE A 184 -0.86 -1.82 -11.40
CA ILE A 184 0.21 -2.78 -11.12
C ILE A 184 -0.38 -4.18 -11.17
N LYS A 185 0.14 -5.03 -12.07
CA LYS A 185 -0.22 -6.44 -12.11
C LYS A 185 0.49 -7.19 -10.99
N PRO A 186 -0.21 -7.98 -10.14
CA PRO A 186 0.46 -8.80 -9.14
C PRO A 186 1.34 -9.88 -9.79
N ASP A 187 2.29 -10.42 -9.03
CA ASP A 187 3.12 -11.55 -9.46
C ASP A 187 2.32 -12.85 -9.44
N ILE A 188 1.43 -12.97 -8.45
CA ILE A 188 0.51 -14.10 -8.30
C ILE A 188 -0.91 -13.58 -8.29
N GLU A 189 -1.65 -13.86 -9.36
CA GLU A 189 -3.04 -13.46 -9.52
C GLU A 189 -3.95 -14.52 -8.90
N VAL A 190 -4.73 -14.14 -7.86
CA VAL A 190 -5.59 -15.06 -7.10
C VAL A 190 -6.78 -14.35 -6.46
N GLY A 191 -7.85 -15.09 -6.21
CA GLY A 191 -9.06 -14.60 -5.58
C GLY A 191 -9.88 -13.69 -6.49
N ASN A 192 -10.87 -13.02 -5.91
CA ASN A 192 -11.70 -12.03 -6.60
C ASN A 192 -11.58 -10.65 -5.94
N GLU A 193 -12.15 -9.62 -6.57
CA GLU A 193 -12.03 -8.22 -6.11
C GLU A 193 -12.67 -7.99 -4.73
N PHE A 194 -13.58 -8.86 -4.31
CA PHE A 194 -14.40 -8.69 -3.12
C PHE A 194 -14.04 -9.61 -1.97
N ASP A 195 -13.06 -10.51 -2.12
CA ASP A 195 -12.65 -11.47 -1.07
C ASP A 195 -12.34 -10.77 0.26
N PHE A 196 -11.83 -9.56 0.20
CA PHE A 196 -11.52 -8.71 1.34
C PHE A 196 -12.76 -8.25 2.14
N PHE A 197 -13.94 -8.18 1.51
CA PHE A 197 -15.15 -7.59 2.10
C PHE A 197 -16.14 -8.62 2.66
N VAL A 198 -15.97 -9.89 2.38
CA VAL A 198 -16.97 -10.93 2.68
C VAL A 198 -16.54 -11.71 3.93
N GLY A 199 -16.98 -11.24 5.09
CA GLY A 199 -16.57 -11.69 6.43
C GLY A 199 -16.81 -13.17 6.81
N ASN A 200 -17.29 -14.04 5.90
CA ASN A 200 -17.50 -15.47 6.14
C ASN A 200 -16.95 -16.38 5.03
N GLN A 201 -16.31 -15.84 4.01
CA GLN A 201 -15.62 -16.64 3.01
C GLN A 201 -14.12 -16.69 3.34
N LYS A 202 -13.49 -17.82 3.02
CA LYS A 202 -12.05 -17.98 3.14
C LYS A 202 -11.35 -16.95 2.28
N ASP A 203 -10.47 -16.12 2.88
CA ASP A 203 -9.66 -15.11 2.18
C ASP A 203 -8.56 -15.81 1.39
N GLU A 204 -8.86 -16.17 0.13
CA GLU A 204 -7.95 -16.91 -0.75
C GLU A 204 -6.64 -16.15 -1.00
N GLN A 205 -6.69 -14.81 -1.07
CA GLN A 205 -5.51 -13.97 -1.27
C GLN A 205 -4.59 -14.03 -0.04
N LEU A 206 -5.14 -13.96 1.16
CA LEU A 206 -4.39 -14.06 2.40
C LEU A 206 -3.78 -15.46 2.56
N GLU A 207 -4.55 -16.52 2.27
CA GLU A 207 -4.03 -17.89 2.35
C GLU A 207 -2.90 -18.11 1.33
N LYS A 208 -3.02 -17.57 0.12
CA LYS A 208 -1.94 -17.64 -0.88
C LYS A 208 -0.69 -16.88 -0.45
N ALA A 209 -0.85 -15.73 0.18
CA ALA A 209 0.27 -14.97 0.74
C ALA A 209 1.03 -15.78 1.81
N LYS A 210 0.32 -16.45 2.71
CA LYS A 210 0.91 -17.35 3.72
C LYS A 210 1.65 -18.52 3.06
N GLU A 211 1.08 -19.12 2.02
CA GLU A 211 1.70 -20.22 1.27
C GLU A 211 3.04 -19.77 0.64
N VAL A 212 3.07 -18.61 0.00
CA VAL A 212 4.28 -18.04 -0.62
C VAL A 212 5.38 -17.88 0.42
N LEU A 213 5.09 -17.24 1.56
CA LEU A 213 6.06 -17.02 2.63
C LEU A 213 6.57 -18.32 3.27
N ASN A 214 5.72 -19.33 3.39
CA ASN A 214 6.12 -20.64 3.92
C ASN A 214 7.04 -21.40 2.97
N ASN A 215 6.87 -21.24 1.65
CA ASN A 215 7.74 -21.85 0.65
C ASN A 215 9.12 -21.18 0.62
N ASP A 216 9.21 -19.86 0.75
CA ASP A 216 10.48 -19.13 0.83
C ASP A 216 11.31 -19.54 2.06
N LYS A 217 10.67 -19.77 3.22
CA LYS A 217 11.35 -20.28 4.42
C LYS A 217 12.00 -21.65 4.20
N ARG A 218 11.36 -22.54 3.46
CA ARG A 218 11.92 -23.88 3.16
C ARG A 218 13.18 -23.80 2.30
N ILE A 219 13.22 -22.87 1.34
CA ILE A 219 14.38 -22.64 0.47
C ILE A 219 15.55 -22.05 1.27
N GLY A 220 15.28 -21.10 2.18
CA GLY A 220 16.29 -20.48 3.05
C GLY A 220 16.93 -21.47 4.05
N ASN A 221 16.18 -22.43 4.58
CA ASN A 221 16.66 -23.45 5.50
C ASN A 221 17.41 -24.60 4.82
N SER A 222 17.26 -24.78 3.50
CA SER A 222 17.97 -25.80 2.72
C SER A 222 19.37 -25.36 2.28
N LYS A 223 19.75 -24.09 2.55
CA LYS A 223 21.06 -23.52 2.18
C LYS A 223 21.97 -23.26 3.40
N LYS A 224 21.56 -23.69 4.59
CA LYS A 224 22.41 -23.72 5.79
C LYS A 224 22.81 -25.16 6.08
#